data_1089d6375ca2e651b96be00e6c36f72a
#
_entry.id   1089d6375ca2e651b96be00e6c36f72a
#
_cell.length_a   1.000
_cell.length_b   1.000
_cell.length_c   1.000
_cell.angle_alpha   90.00
_cell.angle_beta   90.00
_cell.angle_gamma   90.00
#
_symmetry.space_group_name_H-M   'P 1'
#
loop_
_entity.id
_entity.type
_entity.pdbx_description
1 polymer ?
#
loop_
_entity_poly.entity_id
_entity_poly.type
_entity_poly.pdbx_seq_one_letter_code
_entity_poly.pdbx_strand_id
1 'polypeptide(L)'
;VPLLTGTFDPVAVVLMLLGVGALVRLRRRMSRAQRWCFGIAIAVWAVATLGAVAVYAPLLFWVRALQVLLLLYVVPFFLALSRPVSTVGAVLDPVLNSVVARVLLSPPVTSVLMLVTPWLLYLTPWYVASMTGPLASLTRIVLLGLGFGYFYARLQVDPVPRRYPPLLSIGISVAEGLGDGILGLVLWLGPVIAHDYYAGLHRDFGPTIRQDQSYGAGILWILGDVVGVPFILLLMRALGSDERRKAAEVDAELDAPEPELEAPSSGLWWQNDPQLRDRYR
;
A
#
# COMPACT_ATOMS: atom_id res chain seq x y z
N VAL A 1 -4.10 -37.39 -3.24
CA VAL A 1 -3.59 -36.01 -3.17
C VAL A 1 -4.73 -35.08 -3.54
N PRO A 2 -5.28 -34.26 -2.62
CA PRO A 2 -6.44 -33.41 -2.89
C PRO A 2 -6.02 -32.09 -3.56
N LEU A 3 -5.28 -32.15 -4.67
CA LEU A 3 -4.87 -30.96 -5.44
C LEU A 3 -6.04 -30.24 -6.15
N LEU A 4 -7.23 -30.85 -6.17
CA LEU A 4 -8.40 -30.34 -6.90
C LEU A 4 -9.61 -30.01 -6.00
N THR A 5 -9.58 -30.29 -4.72
CA THR A 5 -10.63 -29.81 -3.81
C THR A 5 -10.25 -28.44 -3.29
N GLY A 6 -10.47 -27.41 -4.11
CA GLY A 6 -10.33 -26.03 -3.70
C GLY A 6 -11.18 -25.75 -2.45
N THR A 7 -10.66 -25.04 -1.48
CA THR A 7 -11.47 -24.49 -0.39
C THR A 7 -12.41 -23.45 -1.01
N PHE A 8 -13.71 -23.72 -0.95
CA PHE A 8 -14.70 -22.78 -1.49
C PHE A 8 -14.90 -21.63 -0.48
N ASP A 9 -14.45 -20.45 -0.84
CA ASP A 9 -14.74 -19.21 -0.11
C ASP A 9 -15.80 -18.42 -0.90
N PRO A 10 -17.10 -18.55 -0.55
CA PRO A 10 -18.18 -17.94 -1.31
C PRO A 10 -18.08 -16.40 -1.33
N VAL A 11 -17.56 -15.80 -0.25
CA VAL A 11 -17.45 -14.35 -0.16
C VAL A 11 -16.37 -13.84 -1.12
N ALA A 12 -15.20 -14.50 -1.14
CA ALA A 12 -14.14 -14.17 -2.09
C ALA A 12 -14.61 -14.31 -3.55
N VAL A 13 -15.32 -15.40 -3.86
CA VAL A 13 -15.88 -15.63 -5.21
C VAL A 13 -16.84 -14.51 -5.61
N VAL A 14 -17.79 -14.15 -4.75
CA VAL A 14 -18.74 -13.07 -5.03
C VAL A 14 -18.02 -11.75 -5.27
N LEU A 15 -17.07 -11.39 -4.42
CA LEU A 15 -16.31 -10.15 -4.55
C LEU A 15 -15.46 -10.14 -5.83
N MET A 16 -14.84 -11.27 -6.20
CA MET A 16 -14.10 -11.39 -7.46
C MET A 16 -15.02 -11.25 -8.68
N LEU A 17 -16.19 -11.90 -8.66
CA LEU A 17 -17.17 -11.78 -9.74
C LEU A 17 -17.67 -10.34 -9.89
N LEU A 18 -17.96 -9.66 -8.79
CA LEU A 18 -18.31 -8.24 -8.80
C LEU A 18 -17.17 -7.38 -9.37
N GLY A 19 -15.93 -7.66 -8.98
CA GLY A 19 -14.73 -6.99 -9.51
C GLY A 19 -14.57 -7.21 -11.01
N VAL A 20 -14.69 -8.45 -11.48
CA VAL A 20 -14.63 -8.79 -12.93
C VAL A 20 -15.78 -8.13 -13.69
N GLY A 21 -16.99 -8.14 -13.15
CA GLY A 21 -18.14 -7.45 -13.73
C GLY A 21 -17.91 -5.93 -13.86
N ALA A 22 -17.34 -5.31 -12.81
CA ALA A 22 -16.96 -3.92 -12.85
C ALA A 22 -15.86 -3.65 -13.91
N LEU A 23 -14.84 -4.51 -14.00
CA LEU A 23 -13.80 -4.40 -15.04
C LEU A 23 -14.42 -4.44 -16.45
N VAL A 24 -15.29 -5.40 -16.74
CA VAL A 24 -15.94 -5.54 -18.04
C VAL A 24 -16.78 -4.31 -18.36
N ARG A 25 -17.54 -3.80 -17.39
CA ARG A 25 -18.40 -2.61 -17.55
C ARG A 25 -17.59 -1.33 -17.74
N LEU A 26 -16.50 -1.18 -17.00
CA LEU A 26 -15.69 0.03 -16.97
C LEU A 26 -14.45 -0.02 -17.87
N ARG A 27 -14.22 -1.13 -18.59
CA ARG A 27 -13.00 -1.35 -19.39
C ARG A 27 -12.69 -0.22 -20.40
N ARG A 28 -13.72 0.47 -20.90
CA ARG A 28 -13.57 1.57 -21.85
C ARG A 28 -12.99 2.83 -21.20
N ARG A 29 -13.12 2.98 -19.88
CA ARG A 29 -12.58 4.09 -19.09
C ARG A 29 -11.16 3.82 -18.57
N MET A 30 -10.69 2.57 -18.67
CA MET A 30 -9.40 2.13 -18.15
C MET A 30 -8.35 2.04 -19.27
N SER A 31 -7.13 2.50 -18.97
CA SER A 31 -5.96 2.28 -19.82
C SER A 31 -5.59 0.79 -19.90
N ARG A 32 -4.75 0.41 -20.87
CA ARG A 32 -4.25 -0.97 -20.98
C ARG A 32 -3.51 -1.40 -19.70
N ALA A 33 -2.65 -0.52 -19.16
CA ALA A 33 -1.91 -0.81 -17.92
C ALA A 33 -2.82 -1.04 -16.72
N GLN A 34 -3.85 -0.19 -16.53
CA GLN A 34 -4.83 -0.36 -15.44
C GLN A 34 -5.56 -1.70 -15.53
N ARG A 35 -5.97 -2.11 -16.73
CA ARG A 35 -6.63 -3.41 -16.96
C ARG A 35 -5.71 -4.59 -16.62
N TRP A 36 -4.43 -4.50 -17.00
CA TRP A 36 -3.46 -5.52 -16.65
C TRP A 36 -3.22 -5.58 -15.14
N CYS A 37 -3.03 -4.45 -14.46
CA CYS A 37 -2.89 -4.41 -13.01
C CYS A 37 -4.11 -5.03 -12.31
N PHE A 38 -5.33 -4.66 -12.73
CA PHE A 38 -6.54 -5.24 -12.17
C PHE A 38 -6.64 -6.75 -12.43
N GLY A 39 -6.33 -7.20 -13.64
CA GLY A 39 -6.34 -8.62 -14.00
C GLY A 39 -5.35 -9.43 -13.17
N ILE A 40 -4.12 -8.93 -12.97
CA ILE A 40 -3.10 -9.54 -12.12
C ILE A 40 -3.60 -9.63 -10.67
N ALA A 41 -4.19 -8.55 -10.14
CA ALA A 41 -4.74 -8.54 -8.79
C ALA A 41 -5.80 -9.63 -8.59
N ILE A 42 -6.77 -9.75 -9.50
CA ILE A 42 -7.81 -10.79 -9.43
C ILE A 42 -7.21 -12.19 -9.56
N ALA A 43 -6.25 -12.40 -10.47
CA ALA A 43 -5.61 -13.70 -10.67
C ALA A 43 -4.83 -14.13 -9.41
N VAL A 44 -4.03 -13.24 -8.83
CA VAL A 44 -3.29 -13.52 -7.59
C VAL A 44 -4.25 -13.74 -6.42
N TRP A 45 -5.32 -12.96 -6.33
CA TRP A 45 -6.35 -13.16 -5.31
C TRP A 45 -7.02 -14.54 -5.44
N ALA A 46 -7.37 -14.96 -6.64
CA ALA A 46 -7.91 -16.29 -6.88
C ALA A 46 -6.93 -17.41 -6.47
N VAL A 47 -5.65 -17.27 -6.79
CA VAL A 47 -4.60 -18.22 -6.36
C VAL A 47 -4.50 -18.27 -4.83
N ALA A 48 -4.56 -17.12 -4.16
CA ALA A 48 -4.43 -17.02 -2.71
C ALA A 48 -5.65 -17.58 -1.94
N THR A 49 -6.86 -17.56 -2.54
CA THR A 49 -8.10 -17.87 -1.82
C THR A 49 -8.87 -19.08 -2.35
N LEU A 50 -8.63 -19.50 -3.60
CA LEU A 50 -9.35 -20.61 -4.25
C LEU A 50 -8.38 -21.69 -4.76
N GLY A 51 -7.09 -21.38 -4.88
CA GLY A 51 -6.07 -22.29 -5.40
C GLY A 51 -5.38 -23.13 -4.32
N ALA A 52 -4.26 -23.74 -4.70
CA ALA A 52 -3.45 -24.58 -3.81
C ALA A 52 -3.03 -23.85 -2.53
N VAL A 53 -2.76 -22.54 -2.61
CA VAL A 53 -2.42 -21.73 -1.43
C VAL A 53 -3.53 -21.79 -0.38
N ALA A 54 -4.79 -21.70 -0.78
CA ALA A 54 -5.92 -21.77 0.15
C ALA A 54 -6.08 -23.16 0.80
N VAL A 55 -5.78 -24.22 0.06
CA VAL A 55 -5.87 -25.60 0.55
C VAL A 55 -4.76 -25.90 1.57
N TYR A 56 -3.54 -25.46 1.30
CA TYR A 56 -2.39 -25.77 2.13
C TYR A 56 -2.12 -24.75 3.25
N ALA A 57 -2.69 -23.56 3.19
CA ALA A 57 -2.50 -22.53 4.22
C ALA A 57 -2.88 -22.98 5.64
N PRO A 58 -3.97 -23.74 5.87
CA PRO A 58 -4.26 -24.29 7.21
C PRO A 58 -3.31 -25.43 7.63
N LEU A 59 -2.61 -26.06 6.68
CA LEU A 59 -1.78 -27.23 6.92
C LEU A 59 -0.30 -26.88 7.09
N LEU A 60 0.17 -25.81 6.43
CA LEU A 60 1.57 -25.43 6.35
C LEU A 60 1.75 -23.95 6.72
N PHE A 61 2.65 -23.69 7.69
CA PHE A 61 2.92 -22.33 8.16
C PHE A 61 3.46 -21.43 7.03
N TRP A 62 4.42 -21.92 6.23
CA TRP A 62 4.99 -21.15 5.13
C TRP A 62 3.97 -20.81 4.04
N VAL A 63 2.99 -21.70 3.78
CA VAL A 63 1.92 -21.41 2.82
C VAL A 63 0.96 -20.37 3.38
N ARG A 64 0.69 -20.42 4.70
CA ARG A 64 -0.09 -19.37 5.37
C ARG A 64 0.63 -18.04 5.32
N ALA A 65 1.94 -18.01 5.55
CA ALA A 65 2.76 -16.80 5.40
C ALA A 65 2.68 -16.23 3.98
N LEU A 66 2.81 -17.08 2.98
CA LEU A 66 2.64 -16.69 1.57
C LEU A 66 1.23 -16.14 1.30
N GLN A 67 0.18 -16.79 1.81
CA GLN A 67 -1.20 -16.31 1.65
C GLN A 67 -1.40 -14.91 2.24
N VAL A 68 -0.90 -14.69 3.46
CA VAL A 68 -0.97 -13.38 4.13
C VAL A 68 -0.24 -12.32 3.30
N LEU A 69 0.95 -12.62 2.82
CA LEU A 69 1.74 -11.71 1.98
C LEU A 69 1.00 -11.37 0.67
N LEU A 70 0.46 -12.37 -0.02
CA LEU A 70 -0.29 -12.14 -1.26
C LEU A 70 -1.50 -11.24 -1.03
N LEU A 71 -2.26 -11.46 0.06
CA LEU A 71 -3.47 -10.70 0.35
C LEU A 71 -3.22 -9.32 0.95
N LEU A 72 -2.14 -9.15 1.71
CA LEU A 72 -1.82 -7.88 2.37
C LEU A 72 -0.98 -6.95 1.49
N TYR A 73 -0.11 -7.50 0.63
CA TYR A 73 0.82 -6.72 -0.18
C TYR A 73 0.53 -6.82 -1.69
N VAL A 74 0.58 -8.02 -2.27
CA VAL A 74 0.61 -8.16 -3.74
C VAL A 74 -0.72 -7.78 -4.38
N VAL A 75 -1.83 -8.35 -3.92
CA VAL A 75 -3.16 -8.06 -4.48
C VAL A 75 -3.54 -6.59 -4.30
N PRO A 76 -3.40 -6.00 -3.09
CA PRO A 76 -3.71 -4.60 -2.87
C PRO A 76 -2.84 -3.63 -3.67
N PHE A 77 -1.56 -3.93 -3.84
CA PHE A 77 -0.64 -3.13 -4.64
C PHE A 77 -1.13 -3.00 -6.09
N PHE A 78 -1.43 -4.13 -6.74
CA PHE A 78 -1.94 -4.11 -8.10
C PHE A 78 -3.36 -3.52 -8.20
N LEU A 79 -4.22 -3.71 -7.19
CA LEU A 79 -5.52 -3.04 -7.12
C LEU A 79 -5.35 -1.51 -7.05
N ALA A 80 -4.46 -1.00 -6.21
CA ALA A 80 -4.22 0.44 -6.11
C ALA A 80 -3.67 1.02 -7.43
N LEU A 81 -2.76 0.31 -8.11
CA LEU A 81 -2.24 0.71 -9.43
C LEU A 81 -3.31 0.71 -10.53
N SER A 82 -4.35 -0.07 -10.39
CA SER A 82 -5.47 -0.08 -11.35
C SER A 82 -6.35 1.17 -11.30
N ARG A 83 -6.17 2.04 -10.29
CA ARG A 83 -6.92 3.29 -10.07
C ARG A 83 -8.45 3.09 -10.06
N PRO A 84 -8.96 2.28 -9.13
CA PRO A 84 -10.39 1.95 -9.13
C PRO A 84 -11.27 3.17 -8.85
N VAL A 85 -10.82 4.12 -8.02
CA VAL A 85 -11.60 5.30 -7.60
C VAL A 85 -11.86 6.24 -8.78
N SER A 86 -10.81 6.61 -9.54
CA SER A 86 -10.98 7.45 -10.74
C SER A 86 -11.80 6.74 -11.83
N THR A 87 -11.75 5.41 -11.88
CA THR A 87 -12.53 4.63 -12.83
C THR A 87 -14.02 4.62 -12.49
N VAL A 88 -14.37 4.51 -11.21
CA VAL A 88 -15.77 4.57 -10.71
C VAL A 88 -16.29 6.01 -10.81
N GLY A 89 -15.44 7.01 -10.50
CA GLY A 89 -15.75 8.43 -10.60
C GLY A 89 -16.44 8.99 -9.37
N ALA A 90 -17.15 10.10 -9.53
CA ALA A 90 -17.71 10.95 -8.48
C ALA A 90 -18.65 10.26 -7.46
N VAL A 91 -19.08 9.04 -7.74
CA VAL A 91 -19.92 8.26 -6.79
C VAL A 91 -19.19 8.03 -5.45
N LEU A 92 -17.86 7.98 -5.45
CA LEU A 92 -17.05 7.78 -4.25
C LEU A 92 -16.67 9.07 -3.52
N ASP A 93 -16.91 10.24 -4.11
CA ASP A 93 -16.53 11.54 -3.53
C ASP A 93 -17.09 11.78 -2.12
N PRO A 94 -18.37 11.47 -1.81
CA PRO A 94 -18.89 11.66 -0.47
C PRO A 94 -18.16 10.82 0.58
N VAL A 95 -17.75 9.60 0.21
CA VAL A 95 -17.01 8.69 1.10
C VAL A 95 -15.59 9.22 1.32
N LEU A 96 -14.89 9.59 0.24
CA LEU A 96 -13.53 10.11 0.30
C LEU A 96 -13.41 11.44 1.04
N ASN A 97 -14.41 12.30 0.93
CA ASN A 97 -14.46 13.59 1.61
C ASN A 97 -14.86 13.48 3.10
N SER A 98 -15.24 12.31 3.56
CA SER A 98 -15.59 12.10 4.97
C SER A 98 -14.36 12.26 5.88
N VAL A 99 -14.60 12.70 7.13
CA VAL A 99 -13.55 12.81 8.16
C VAL A 99 -12.93 11.45 8.44
N VAL A 100 -13.75 10.39 8.46
CA VAL A 100 -13.32 9.02 8.71
C VAL A 100 -12.35 8.55 7.62
N ALA A 101 -12.69 8.74 6.34
CA ALA A 101 -11.79 8.38 5.24
C ALA A 101 -10.47 9.17 5.30
N ARG A 102 -10.55 10.46 5.64
CA ARG A 102 -9.37 11.33 5.75
C ARG A 102 -8.40 10.88 6.84
N VAL A 103 -8.90 10.38 7.95
CA VAL A 103 -8.09 9.84 9.05
C VAL A 103 -7.58 8.45 8.70
N LEU A 104 -8.47 7.53 8.31
CA LEU A 104 -8.12 6.13 8.05
C LEU A 104 -7.18 5.95 6.85
N LEU A 105 -7.29 6.81 5.83
CA LEU A 105 -6.41 6.81 4.66
C LEU A 105 -5.22 7.77 4.80
N SER A 106 -4.92 8.24 6.00
CA SER A 106 -3.68 8.98 6.23
C SER A 106 -2.48 8.02 6.26
N PRO A 107 -1.32 8.37 5.65
CA PRO A 107 -0.14 7.51 5.61
C PRO A 107 0.30 6.98 6.99
N PRO A 108 0.34 7.78 8.07
CA PRO A 108 0.73 7.24 9.38
C PRO A 108 -0.23 6.18 9.90
N VAL A 109 -1.55 6.37 9.74
CA VAL A 109 -2.56 5.41 10.22
C VAL A 109 -2.52 4.12 9.40
N THR A 110 -2.49 4.22 8.07
CA THR A 110 -2.41 3.03 7.22
C THR A 110 -1.12 2.25 7.45
N SER A 111 -0.01 2.93 7.73
CA SER A 111 1.28 2.33 8.01
C SER A 111 1.30 1.61 9.36
N VAL A 112 0.76 2.22 10.40
CA VAL A 112 0.61 1.56 11.70
C VAL A 112 -0.27 0.32 11.59
N LEU A 113 -1.40 0.41 10.88
CA LEU A 113 -2.29 -0.73 10.66
C LEU A 113 -1.60 -1.84 9.87
N MET A 114 -0.84 -1.48 8.83
CA MET A 114 -0.09 -2.42 8.00
C MET A 114 0.97 -3.16 8.81
N LEU A 115 1.74 -2.45 9.63
CA LEU A 115 2.80 -3.01 10.47
C LEU A 115 2.22 -3.87 11.61
N VAL A 116 1.20 -3.38 12.31
CA VAL A 116 0.65 -4.06 13.50
C VAL A 116 -0.15 -5.31 13.12
N THR A 117 -0.78 -5.35 11.95
CA THR A 117 -1.65 -6.46 11.55
C THR A 117 -0.92 -7.81 11.51
N PRO A 118 0.27 -7.99 10.89
CA PRO A 118 0.99 -9.26 10.94
C PRO A 118 1.41 -9.65 12.38
N TRP A 119 1.82 -8.68 13.20
CA TRP A 119 2.17 -8.91 14.60
C TRP A 119 0.98 -9.47 15.38
N LEU A 120 -0.19 -8.82 15.26
CA LEU A 120 -1.41 -9.31 15.90
C LEU A 120 -1.84 -10.65 15.34
N LEU A 121 -1.77 -10.84 14.03
CA LEU A 121 -2.17 -12.10 13.42
C LEU A 121 -1.32 -13.26 13.92
N TYR A 122 0.02 -13.14 13.89
CA TYR A 122 0.90 -14.27 14.21
C TYR A 122 1.12 -14.49 15.71
N LEU A 123 1.07 -13.45 16.54
CA LEU A 123 1.40 -13.54 17.96
C LEU A 123 0.18 -13.63 18.89
N THR A 124 -1.03 -13.72 18.34
CA THR A 124 -2.26 -13.87 19.13
C THR A 124 -3.07 -15.11 18.71
N PRO A 125 -4.08 -15.51 19.49
CA PRO A 125 -5.00 -16.59 19.12
C PRO A 125 -5.73 -16.36 17.80
N TRP A 126 -5.74 -15.14 17.25
CA TRP A 126 -6.29 -14.84 15.94
C TRP A 126 -5.69 -15.71 14.85
N TYR A 127 -4.40 -16.07 14.94
CA TYR A 127 -3.74 -16.94 13.99
C TYR A 127 -4.50 -18.24 13.77
N VAL A 128 -4.71 -19.01 14.83
CA VAL A 128 -5.43 -20.30 14.77
C VAL A 128 -6.91 -20.09 14.43
N ALA A 129 -7.56 -19.12 15.06
CA ALA A 129 -8.97 -18.83 14.82
C ALA A 129 -9.28 -18.43 13.37
N SER A 130 -8.29 -17.86 12.65
CA SER A 130 -8.42 -17.47 11.25
C SER A 130 -8.09 -18.57 10.23
N MET A 131 -7.83 -19.82 10.68
CA MET A 131 -7.52 -20.92 9.76
C MET A 131 -8.75 -21.45 9.04
N THR A 132 -9.88 -21.51 9.74
CA THR A 132 -11.13 -22.10 9.22
C THR A 132 -12.34 -21.24 9.57
N GLY A 133 -13.46 -21.56 8.94
CA GLY A 133 -14.76 -20.94 9.24
C GLY A 133 -14.91 -19.49 8.78
N PRO A 134 -15.95 -18.77 9.27
CA PRO A 134 -16.25 -17.41 8.85
C PRO A 134 -15.13 -16.40 9.17
N LEU A 135 -14.38 -16.64 10.25
CA LEU A 135 -13.28 -15.77 10.65
C LEU A 135 -12.11 -15.83 9.65
N ALA A 136 -11.92 -16.97 8.97
CA ALA A 136 -10.94 -17.09 7.88
C ALA A 136 -11.28 -16.15 6.73
N SER A 137 -12.53 -16.14 6.24
CA SER A 137 -12.98 -15.25 5.17
C SER A 137 -12.91 -13.78 5.61
N LEU A 138 -13.35 -13.47 6.82
CA LEU A 138 -13.25 -12.12 7.38
C LEU A 138 -11.79 -11.64 7.43
N THR A 139 -10.88 -12.48 7.93
CA THR A 139 -9.45 -12.14 7.99
C THR A 139 -8.87 -11.85 6.61
N ARG A 140 -9.20 -12.65 5.59
CA ARG A 140 -8.77 -12.42 4.20
C ARG A 140 -9.24 -11.06 3.68
N ILE A 141 -10.50 -10.69 3.96
CA ILE A 141 -11.06 -9.38 3.57
C ILE A 141 -10.37 -8.24 4.30
N VAL A 142 -10.12 -8.40 5.61
CA VAL A 142 -9.42 -7.41 6.42
C VAL A 142 -8.01 -7.18 5.89
N LEU A 143 -7.25 -8.26 5.62
CA LEU A 143 -5.91 -8.16 5.02
C LEU A 143 -5.93 -7.41 3.70
N LEU A 144 -6.87 -7.77 2.81
CA LEU A 144 -7.02 -7.12 1.51
C LEU A 144 -7.37 -5.63 1.63
N GLY A 145 -8.30 -5.30 2.53
CA GLY A 145 -8.76 -3.93 2.76
C GLY A 145 -7.68 -3.05 3.37
N LEU A 146 -6.94 -3.56 4.36
CA LEU A 146 -5.83 -2.83 4.99
C LEU A 146 -4.69 -2.58 4.00
N GLY A 147 -4.28 -3.62 3.25
CA GLY A 147 -3.27 -3.48 2.20
C GLY A 147 -3.71 -2.50 1.11
N PHE A 148 -4.98 -2.56 0.67
CA PHE A 148 -5.49 -1.61 -0.32
C PHE A 148 -5.47 -0.17 0.20
N GLY A 149 -5.95 0.08 1.42
CA GLY A 149 -5.89 1.40 2.04
C GLY A 149 -4.48 1.94 2.15
N TYR A 150 -3.52 1.08 2.51
CA TYR A 150 -2.11 1.42 2.60
C TYR A 150 -1.52 1.87 1.26
N PHE A 151 -1.61 1.05 0.22
CA PHE A 151 -1.06 1.40 -1.10
C PHE A 151 -1.80 2.56 -1.75
N TYR A 152 -3.12 2.62 -1.60
CA TYR A 152 -3.96 3.71 -2.09
C TYR A 152 -3.53 5.06 -1.50
N ALA A 153 -3.38 5.12 -0.17
CA ALA A 153 -3.01 6.35 0.54
C ALA A 153 -1.60 6.84 0.20
N ARG A 154 -0.67 5.93 -0.10
CA ARG A 154 0.75 6.24 -0.27
C ARG A 154 1.19 6.40 -1.71
N LEU A 155 0.68 5.61 -2.65
CA LEU A 155 0.96 5.76 -4.07
C LEU A 155 0.35 7.05 -4.65
N GLN A 156 -0.79 7.47 -4.11
CA GLN A 156 -1.52 8.70 -4.51
C GLN A 156 -1.69 8.83 -6.04
N VAL A 157 -1.76 7.70 -6.73
CA VAL A 157 -1.98 7.64 -8.20
C VAL A 157 -3.44 7.84 -8.58
N ASP A 158 -4.33 7.75 -7.59
CA ASP A 158 -5.77 7.93 -7.66
C ASP A 158 -6.16 9.13 -6.77
N PRO A 159 -7.34 9.75 -6.88
CA PRO A 159 -7.78 10.81 -5.98
C PRO A 159 -7.76 10.35 -4.52
N VAL A 160 -7.05 11.09 -3.66
CA VAL A 160 -6.94 10.82 -2.24
C VAL A 160 -7.51 11.99 -1.42
N PRO A 161 -8.04 11.75 -0.20
CA PRO A 161 -8.60 12.79 0.64
C PRO A 161 -7.62 13.92 1.00
N ARG A 162 -6.33 13.58 1.12
CA ARG A 162 -5.24 14.52 1.39
C ARG A 162 -3.95 13.99 0.75
N ARG A 163 -3.21 14.88 0.09
CA ARG A 163 -1.89 14.56 -0.46
C ARG A 163 -0.81 14.78 0.57
N TYR A 164 0.20 13.90 0.56
CA TYR A 164 1.37 13.95 1.42
C TYR A 164 2.64 13.92 0.55
N PRO A 165 3.73 14.54 1.02
CA PRO A 165 4.98 14.53 0.27
C PRO A 165 5.52 13.09 0.14
N PRO A 166 6.04 12.70 -1.05
CA PRO A 166 6.58 11.36 -1.28
C PRO A 166 7.71 10.98 -0.33
N LEU A 167 8.51 11.96 0.10
CA LEU A 167 9.61 11.76 1.05
C LEU A 167 9.13 11.18 2.39
N LEU A 168 7.98 11.64 2.90
CA LEU A 168 7.36 11.07 4.10
C LEU A 168 7.06 9.58 3.89
N SER A 169 6.49 9.22 2.75
CA SER A 169 6.19 7.83 2.42
C SER A 169 7.44 6.96 2.33
N ILE A 170 8.54 7.47 1.77
CA ILE A 170 9.83 6.76 1.71
C ILE A 170 10.37 6.52 3.12
N GLY A 171 10.39 7.56 3.97
CA GLY A 171 10.86 7.42 5.35
C GLY A 171 10.06 6.40 6.17
N ILE A 172 8.73 6.41 6.02
CA ILE A 172 7.86 5.43 6.64
C ILE A 172 8.16 4.00 6.10
N SER A 173 8.41 3.83 4.77
CA SER A 173 8.74 2.51 4.20
C SER A 173 10.00 1.91 4.79
N VAL A 174 11.01 2.73 5.07
CA VAL A 174 12.25 2.26 5.73
C VAL A 174 11.95 1.77 7.15
N ALA A 175 11.16 2.51 7.91
CA ALA A 175 10.77 2.10 9.27
C ALA A 175 9.93 0.83 9.28
N GLU A 176 9.03 0.66 8.31
CA GLU A 176 8.21 -0.55 8.13
C GLU A 176 9.06 -1.77 7.78
N GLY A 177 10.00 -1.63 6.83
CA GLY A 177 10.91 -2.72 6.46
C GLY A 177 11.73 -3.22 7.66
N LEU A 178 12.16 -2.31 8.54
CA LEU A 178 12.80 -2.69 9.81
C LEU A 178 11.83 -3.45 10.74
N GLY A 179 10.58 -2.99 10.85
CA GLY A 179 9.56 -3.64 11.68
C GLY A 179 9.17 -5.03 11.19
N ASP A 180 9.04 -5.21 9.88
CA ASP A 180 8.77 -6.50 9.23
C ASP A 180 9.96 -7.46 9.37
N GLY A 181 11.19 -6.96 9.26
CA GLY A 181 12.41 -7.71 9.51
C GLY A 181 12.48 -8.22 10.96
N ILE A 182 12.11 -7.39 11.95
CA ILE A 182 12.06 -7.79 13.35
C ILE A 182 11.00 -8.89 13.56
N LEU A 183 9.80 -8.77 12.96
CA LEU A 183 8.80 -9.84 13.03
C LEU A 183 9.33 -11.15 12.42
N GLY A 184 9.96 -11.09 11.26
CA GLY A 184 10.60 -12.23 10.62
C GLY A 184 11.62 -12.90 11.55
N LEU A 185 12.46 -12.12 12.23
CA LEU A 185 13.45 -12.60 13.20
C LEU A 185 12.79 -13.23 14.44
N VAL A 186 11.74 -12.60 14.96
CA VAL A 186 10.96 -13.14 16.09
C VAL A 186 10.33 -14.49 15.73
N LEU A 187 9.78 -14.64 14.55
CA LEU A 187 9.21 -15.89 14.07
C LEU A 187 10.30 -16.95 13.80
N TRP A 188 11.47 -16.52 13.33
CA TRP A 188 12.57 -17.45 13.03
C TRP A 188 13.25 -17.99 14.30
N LEU A 189 13.59 -17.13 15.24
CA LEU A 189 14.32 -17.48 16.46
C LEU A 189 13.41 -17.84 17.64
N GLY A 190 12.18 -17.34 17.67
CA GLY A 190 11.23 -17.49 18.76
C GLY A 190 10.64 -18.91 18.87
N PRO A 191 9.72 -19.14 19.79
CA PRO A 191 9.02 -20.40 19.94
C PRO A 191 8.17 -20.74 18.71
N VAL A 192 7.81 -22.02 18.60
CA VAL A 192 6.91 -22.46 17.52
C VAL A 192 5.51 -21.92 17.78
N ILE A 193 5.03 -21.14 16.81
CA ILE A 193 3.68 -20.54 16.84
C ILE A 193 2.64 -21.64 16.58
N ALA A 194 1.56 -21.64 17.38
CA ALA A 194 0.45 -22.59 17.25
C ALA A 194 0.91 -24.07 17.20
N HIS A 195 1.92 -24.44 18.01
CA HIS A 195 2.50 -25.76 18.04
C HIS A 195 1.42 -26.85 18.13
N ASP A 196 0.49 -26.73 19.09
CA ASP A 196 -0.53 -27.75 19.36
C ASP A 196 -1.50 -27.93 18.19
N TYR A 197 -1.81 -26.83 17.48
CA TYR A 197 -2.62 -26.86 16.26
C TYR A 197 -1.92 -27.70 15.17
N TYR A 198 -0.66 -27.41 14.86
CA TYR A 198 0.08 -28.12 13.81
C TYR A 198 0.45 -29.56 14.20
N ALA A 199 0.75 -29.81 15.45
CA ALA A 199 0.99 -31.16 15.96
C ALA A 199 -0.28 -32.03 15.89
N GLY A 200 -1.45 -31.47 16.19
CA GLY A 200 -2.74 -32.13 16.08
C GLY A 200 -3.17 -32.49 14.65
N LEU A 201 -2.57 -31.89 13.63
CA LEU A 201 -2.87 -32.23 12.21
C LEU A 201 -2.28 -33.59 11.78
N HIS A 202 -1.33 -34.17 12.52
CA HIS A 202 -0.68 -35.46 12.25
C HIS A 202 -0.29 -35.65 10.78
N ARG A 203 0.29 -34.59 10.16
CA ARG A 203 0.64 -34.59 8.74
C ARG A 203 1.89 -35.46 8.46
N ASP A 204 1.82 -36.30 7.45
CA ASP A 204 2.90 -37.18 7.02
C ASP A 204 3.74 -36.61 5.88
N PHE A 205 3.57 -35.31 5.56
CA PHE A 205 4.24 -34.66 4.45
C PHE A 205 4.78 -33.27 4.83
N GLY A 206 5.73 -32.79 4.04
CA GLY A 206 6.30 -31.46 4.20
C GLY A 206 7.42 -31.39 5.26
N PRO A 207 7.89 -30.19 5.58
CA PRO A 207 8.95 -29.98 6.56
C PRO A 207 8.45 -30.21 7.99
N THR A 208 9.38 -30.35 8.94
CA THR A 208 9.04 -30.34 10.36
C THR A 208 8.39 -29.02 10.77
N ILE A 209 7.60 -28.99 11.84
CA ILE A 209 6.88 -27.79 12.29
C ILE A 209 7.84 -26.60 12.46
N ARG A 210 9.03 -26.84 13.01
CA ARG A 210 10.06 -25.81 13.19
C ARG A 210 10.64 -25.29 11.87
N GLN A 211 10.95 -26.18 10.94
CA GLN A 211 11.43 -25.81 9.60
C GLN A 211 10.35 -25.06 8.82
N ASP A 212 9.11 -25.49 8.92
CA ASP A 212 7.94 -24.87 8.30
C ASP A 212 7.79 -23.41 8.73
N GLN A 213 7.89 -23.17 10.06
CA GLN A 213 7.88 -21.80 10.59
C GLN A 213 9.09 -20.99 10.12
N SER A 214 10.28 -21.59 10.07
CA SER A 214 11.48 -20.91 9.60
C SER A 214 11.36 -20.50 8.13
N TYR A 215 10.77 -21.35 7.29
CA TYR A 215 10.48 -21.01 5.90
C TYR A 215 9.45 -19.86 5.78
N GLY A 216 8.38 -19.92 6.59
CA GLY A 216 7.37 -18.86 6.63
C GLY A 216 7.93 -17.52 7.10
N ALA A 217 8.80 -17.54 8.11
CA ALA A 217 9.50 -16.34 8.57
C ALA A 217 10.37 -15.73 7.47
N GLY A 218 11.11 -16.56 6.73
CA GLY A 218 11.89 -16.13 5.57
C GLY A 218 11.03 -15.55 4.45
N ILE A 219 9.88 -16.15 4.18
CA ILE A 219 8.91 -15.65 3.19
C ILE A 219 8.40 -14.25 3.59
N LEU A 220 7.98 -14.07 4.84
CA LEU A 220 7.47 -12.78 5.31
C LEU A 220 8.53 -11.69 5.23
N TRP A 221 9.76 -11.99 5.59
CA TRP A 221 10.86 -11.05 5.53
C TRP A 221 11.27 -10.75 4.08
N ILE A 222 11.80 -11.77 3.36
CA ILE A 222 12.43 -11.58 2.04
C ILE A 222 11.42 -11.15 0.98
N LEU A 223 10.25 -11.81 0.90
CA LEU A 223 9.26 -11.47 -0.11
C LEU A 223 8.54 -10.15 0.20
N GLY A 224 8.42 -9.77 1.49
CA GLY A 224 7.96 -8.44 1.89
C GLY A 224 8.85 -7.36 1.28
N ASP A 225 10.18 -7.50 1.45
CA ASP A 225 11.16 -6.58 0.87
C ASP A 225 11.14 -6.57 -0.66
N VAL A 226 11.04 -7.75 -1.30
CA VAL A 226 10.95 -7.85 -2.77
C VAL A 226 9.73 -7.13 -3.33
N VAL A 227 8.58 -7.22 -2.66
CA VAL A 227 7.38 -6.46 -3.07
C VAL A 227 7.52 -4.96 -2.75
N GLY A 228 8.25 -4.62 -1.70
CA GLY A 228 8.57 -3.24 -1.33
C GLY A 228 9.40 -2.50 -2.37
N VAL A 229 10.31 -3.18 -3.08
CA VAL A 229 11.19 -2.53 -4.08
C VAL A 229 10.43 -1.82 -5.20
N PRO A 230 9.49 -2.45 -5.95
CA PRO A 230 8.69 -1.74 -6.94
C PRO A 230 7.91 -0.55 -6.36
N PHE A 231 7.40 -0.70 -5.15
CA PHE A 231 6.70 0.36 -4.44
C PHE A 231 7.60 1.57 -4.16
N ILE A 232 8.80 1.34 -3.61
CA ILE A 232 9.78 2.40 -3.36
C ILE A 232 10.21 3.07 -4.67
N LEU A 233 10.43 2.31 -5.74
CA LEU A 233 10.77 2.86 -7.06
C LEU A 233 9.68 3.78 -7.60
N LEU A 234 8.41 3.45 -7.39
CA LEU A 234 7.29 4.33 -7.78
C LEU A 234 7.27 5.61 -6.93
N LEU A 235 7.53 5.51 -5.62
CA LEU A 235 7.63 6.69 -4.74
C LEU A 235 8.81 7.60 -5.13
N MET A 236 9.96 7.02 -5.47
CA MET A 236 11.13 7.78 -5.94
C MET A 236 10.84 8.51 -7.26
N ARG A 237 10.14 7.86 -8.19
CA ARG A 237 9.69 8.53 -9.42
C ARG A 237 8.73 9.68 -9.13
N ALA A 238 7.80 9.50 -8.20
CA ALA A 238 6.88 10.54 -7.78
C ALA A 238 7.63 11.71 -7.13
N LEU A 239 8.63 11.45 -6.28
CA LEU A 239 9.49 12.46 -5.68
C LEU A 239 10.22 13.26 -6.75
N GLY A 240 10.92 12.60 -7.68
CA GLY A 240 11.64 13.27 -8.76
C GLY A 240 10.73 14.11 -9.68
N SER A 241 9.48 13.72 -9.88
CA SER A 241 8.51 14.52 -10.63
C SER A 241 8.04 15.76 -9.85
N ASP A 242 7.87 15.63 -8.53
CA ASP A 242 7.49 16.73 -7.65
C ASP A 242 8.60 17.79 -7.53
N GLU A 243 9.86 17.33 -7.42
CA GLU A 243 11.03 18.21 -7.38
C GLU A 243 11.21 18.98 -8.70
N ARG A 244 11.07 18.31 -9.85
CA ARG A 244 11.14 18.98 -11.16
C ARG A 244 10.05 20.03 -11.32
N ARG A 245 8.85 19.75 -10.84
CA ARG A 245 7.75 20.72 -10.88
C ARG A 245 8.06 21.94 -10.03
N LYS A 246 8.56 21.74 -8.79
CA LYS A 246 8.95 22.84 -7.91
C LYS A 246 10.10 23.65 -8.47
N ALA A 247 11.10 23.00 -9.06
CA ALA A 247 12.19 23.71 -9.74
C ALA A 247 11.66 24.59 -10.89
N ALA A 248 10.77 24.05 -11.74
CA ALA A 248 10.17 24.83 -12.83
C ALA A 248 9.28 25.98 -12.32
N GLU A 249 8.60 25.83 -11.18
CA GLU A 249 7.83 26.91 -10.54
C GLU A 249 8.77 28.03 -10.06
N VAL A 250 9.90 27.68 -9.41
CA VAL A 250 10.92 28.65 -8.96
C VAL A 250 11.60 29.35 -10.14
N ASP A 251 11.98 28.60 -11.18
CA ASP A 251 12.58 29.18 -12.39
C ASP A 251 11.61 30.17 -13.05
N ALA A 252 10.32 29.82 -13.13
CA ALA A 252 9.31 30.73 -13.69
C ALA A 252 9.07 31.98 -12.82
N GLU A 253 9.23 31.88 -11.49
CA GLU A 253 9.17 33.06 -10.61
C GLU A 253 10.40 33.95 -10.78
N LEU A 254 11.59 33.37 -10.98
CA LEU A 254 12.83 34.11 -11.21
C LEU A 254 12.87 34.77 -12.60
N ASP A 255 12.30 34.13 -13.60
CA ASP A 255 12.20 34.66 -14.97
C ASP A 255 11.01 35.64 -15.16
N ALA A 256 10.12 35.75 -14.17
CA ALA A 256 9.04 36.73 -14.21
C ALA A 256 9.64 38.13 -14.25
N PRO A 257 9.23 39.00 -15.19
CA PRO A 257 9.73 40.37 -15.21
C PRO A 257 9.43 41.01 -13.84
N GLU A 258 10.47 41.55 -13.22
CA GLU A 258 10.26 42.38 -12.03
C GLU A 258 9.14 43.36 -12.32
N PRO A 259 8.13 43.50 -11.43
CA PRO A 259 7.15 44.54 -11.61
C PRO A 259 7.94 45.84 -11.82
N GLU A 260 7.73 46.51 -12.95
CA GLU A 260 8.31 47.84 -13.18
C GLU A 260 7.95 48.71 -11.97
N LEU A 261 8.77 48.60 -10.94
CA LEU A 261 8.86 49.68 -9.97
C LEU A 261 9.18 50.87 -10.83
N GLU A 262 8.26 51.84 -10.92
CA GLU A 262 8.44 53.12 -11.59
C GLU A 262 9.90 53.51 -11.46
N ALA A 263 10.60 53.54 -12.61
CA ALA A 263 12.04 53.76 -12.62
C ALA A 263 12.31 54.94 -11.70
N PRO A 264 13.11 54.77 -10.64
CA PRO A 264 13.40 55.91 -9.78
C PRO A 264 13.91 56.98 -10.70
N SER A 265 13.17 58.09 -10.74
CA SER A 265 13.48 59.26 -11.59
C SER A 265 15.01 59.36 -11.66
N SER A 266 15.60 59.33 -12.84
CA SER A 266 17.02 59.16 -13.14
C SER A 266 17.92 60.26 -12.50
N GLY A 267 17.52 60.77 -11.38
CA GLY A 267 18.22 61.71 -10.48
C GLY A 267 18.57 61.01 -9.19
N LEU A 268 19.78 61.31 -8.70
CA LEU A 268 20.21 60.85 -7.38
C LEU A 268 19.17 61.30 -6.35
N TRP A 269 18.79 60.42 -5.40
CA TRP A 269 17.70 60.61 -4.42
C TRP A 269 17.76 61.98 -3.71
N TRP A 270 18.99 62.55 -3.52
CA TRP A 270 19.21 63.87 -2.88
C TRP A 270 18.88 65.03 -3.79
N GLN A 271 18.76 64.85 -5.13
CA GLN A 271 18.39 65.95 -6.08
C GLN A 271 16.90 66.28 -5.97
N ASN A 272 16.11 65.36 -5.46
CA ASN A 272 14.66 65.54 -5.31
C ASN A 272 14.27 65.80 -3.84
N ASP A 273 15.23 65.89 -2.92
CA ASP A 273 14.92 66.23 -1.53
C ASP A 273 14.70 67.75 -1.38
N PRO A 274 13.53 68.20 -0.97
CA PRO A 274 13.20 69.62 -0.83
C PRO A 274 14.14 70.33 0.20
N GLN A 275 14.64 69.63 1.22
CA GLN A 275 15.48 70.21 2.26
C GLN A 275 16.94 70.42 1.80
N LEU A 276 17.40 69.67 0.82
CA LEU A 276 18.75 69.80 0.28
C LEU A 276 18.76 70.79 -0.90
N ARG A 277 17.67 70.95 -1.61
CA ARG A 277 17.54 71.87 -2.75
C ARG A 277 17.68 73.32 -2.37
N ASP A 278 17.23 73.70 -1.17
CA ASP A 278 17.35 75.10 -0.66
C ASP A 278 18.73 75.44 -0.08
N ARG A 279 19.59 74.41 0.14
CA ARG A 279 20.95 74.62 0.67
C ARG A 279 22.03 74.92 -0.38
N TYR A 280 21.70 74.63 -1.63
CA TYR A 280 22.64 74.82 -2.75
C TYR A 280 22.15 75.87 -3.78
N ARG A 281 21.24 76.72 -3.37
CA ARG A 281 20.93 77.98 -4.03
C ARG A 281 21.57 79.10 -3.29
#